data_f9d859dfd33959a7fce63740473afc54
#
_entry.id   f9d859dfd33959a7fce63740473afc54
#
_cell.length_a   1.000
_cell.length_b   1.000
_cell.length_c   1.000
_cell.angle_alpha   90.00
_cell.angle_beta   90.00
_cell.angle_gamma   90.00
#
_symmetry.space_group_name_H-M   'P 1'
#
loop_
_entity.id
_entity.type
_entity.pdbx_description
1 polymer ?
#
loop_
_entity_poly.entity_id
_entity_poly.type
_entity_poly.pdbx_seq_one_letter_code
_entity_poly.pdbx_strand_id
1 'polypeptide(L)'
;MLNVLSGYTTANIKSYEFKAGVQLEPGDWVVFDTDGTLIKQTGAYDMVTQGVTFPVYQNNVTAYDNRVLGRVDVVTANSGVLETDKFAAVSFTPGKALTIKDGVLALATAATESTAASPVIGFVVKYDAAKKLVQFVLN
;
A
#
# COMPACT_ATOMS: atom_id res chain seq x y z
N MET A 1 4.21 -8.11 4.48
CA MET A 1 3.68 -7.79 5.84
C MET A 1 3.19 -6.35 5.87
N LEU A 2 2.09 -6.12 6.53
CA LEU A 2 1.62 -4.77 6.85
C LEU A 2 1.13 -4.76 8.30
N ASN A 3 1.72 -3.94 9.14
CA ASN A 3 1.34 -3.77 10.54
C ASN A 3 0.80 -2.35 10.77
N VAL A 4 -0.16 -2.23 11.66
CA VAL A 4 -0.62 -0.95 12.20
C VAL A 4 0.05 -0.74 13.56
N LEU A 5 0.87 0.29 13.69
CA LEU A 5 1.72 0.50 14.86
C LEU A 5 1.19 1.52 15.84
N SER A 6 0.48 2.53 15.39
CA SER A 6 0.07 3.60 16.29
C SER A 6 -1.15 3.21 17.10
N GLY A 7 -1.16 3.57 18.38
CA GLY A 7 -2.21 3.29 19.35
C GLY A 7 -3.54 4.02 19.14
N TYR A 8 -3.83 4.45 17.92
CA TYR A 8 -5.16 4.88 17.55
C TYR A 8 -6.02 3.65 17.32
N THR A 9 -7.14 3.65 17.94
CA THR A 9 -7.95 2.50 18.25
C THR A 9 -8.55 1.79 17.04
N THR A 10 -8.51 2.36 15.84
CA THR A 10 -9.02 1.68 14.64
C THR A 10 -8.32 2.16 13.39
N ALA A 11 -7.47 1.33 12.83
CA ALA A 11 -7.16 1.46 11.41
C ALA A 11 -8.47 1.42 10.62
N ASN A 12 -8.60 2.28 9.62
CA ASN A 12 -9.72 2.24 8.70
C ASN A 12 -9.52 1.07 7.75
N ILE A 13 -10.04 -0.09 8.15
CA ILE A 13 -9.95 -1.30 7.35
C ILE A 13 -11.26 -1.50 6.60
N LYS A 14 -11.14 -1.72 5.30
CA LYS A 14 -12.27 -2.01 4.41
C LYS A 14 -12.05 -3.36 3.74
N SER A 15 -13.13 -4.07 3.49
CA SER A 15 -13.11 -5.35 2.79
C SER A 15 -13.69 -5.18 1.39
N TYR A 16 -12.96 -5.67 0.38
CA TYR A 16 -13.37 -5.62 -1.01
C TYR A 16 -13.16 -6.97 -1.69
N GLU A 17 -13.95 -7.24 -2.72
CA GLU A 17 -13.69 -8.38 -3.60
C GLU A 17 -12.41 -8.16 -4.39
N PHE A 18 -11.62 -9.21 -4.53
CA PHE A 18 -10.49 -9.22 -5.45
C PHE A 18 -10.77 -10.12 -6.65
N LYS A 19 -10.12 -9.80 -7.77
CA LYS A 19 -10.33 -10.50 -9.04
C LYS A 19 -9.92 -11.96 -8.94
N ALA A 20 -10.73 -12.86 -9.47
CA ALA A 20 -10.43 -14.29 -9.52
C ALA A 20 -9.06 -14.55 -10.17
N GLY A 21 -8.26 -15.40 -9.56
CA GLY A 21 -6.90 -15.75 -10.04
C GLY A 21 -5.81 -14.78 -9.62
N VAL A 22 -6.14 -13.63 -9.05
CA VAL A 22 -5.14 -12.69 -8.50
C VAL A 22 -4.68 -13.18 -7.13
N GLN A 23 -3.36 -13.23 -6.92
CA GLN A 23 -2.77 -13.54 -5.63
C GLN A 23 -2.33 -12.26 -4.95
N LEU A 24 -2.89 -12.00 -3.76
CA LEU A 24 -2.59 -10.82 -2.95
C LEU A 24 -2.03 -11.26 -1.59
N GLU A 25 -0.96 -10.60 -1.19
CA GLU A 25 -0.32 -10.83 0.12
C GLU A 25 -0.33 -9.54 0.94
N PRO A 26 -0.26 -9.64 2.27
CA PRO A 26 -0.16 -8.46 3.14
C PRO A 26 1.04 -7.59 2.74
N GLY A 27 0.79 -6.29 2.60
CA GLY A 27 1.78 -5.32 2.15
C GLY A 27 1.80 -5.07 0.64
N ASP A 28 1.09 -5.87 -0.16
CA ASP A 28 0.85 -5.56 -1.57
C ASP A 28 -0.06 -4.34 -1.70
N TRP A 29 0.12 -3.57 -2.75
CA TRP A 29 -0.75 -2.44 -3.06
C TRP A 29 -1.66 -2.79 -4.22
N VAL A 30 -2.92 -2.42 -4.08
CA VAL A 30 -3.99 -2.80 -4.99
C VAL A 30 -4.71 -1.57 -5.53
N VAL A 31 -5.30 -1.74 -6.68
CA VAL A 31 -6.17 -0.76 -7.35
C VAL A 31 -7.43 -1.46 -7.81
N PHE A 32 -8.48 -0.70 -8.13
CA PHE A 32 -9.70 -1.28 -8.70
C PHE A 32 -9.52 -1.55 -10.19
N ASP A 33 -9.96 -2.73 -10.63
CA ASP A 33 -10.17 -3.05 -12.03
C ASP A 33 -11.53 -2.47 -12.49
N THR A 34 -11.76 -2.49 -13.79
CA THR A 34 -12.98 -1.93 -14.39
C THR A 34 -14.27 -2.60 -13.93
N ASP A 35 -14.20 -3.84 -13.45
CA ASP A 35 -15.34 -4.58 -12.89
C ASP A 35 -15.59 -4.32 -11.40
N GLY A 36 -14.78 -3.45 -10.77
CA GLY A 36 -14.91 -3.11 -9.34
C GLY A 36 -14.18 -4.08 -8.40
N THR A 37 -13.48 -5.08 -8.91
CA THR A 37 -12.65 -5.97 -8.10
C THR A 37 -11.23 -5.39 -7.93
N LEU A 38 -10.56 -5.79 -6.85
CA LEU A 38 -9.17 -5.38 -6.63
C LEU A 38 -8.19 -6.25 -7.42
N ILE A 39 -7.21 -5.60 -8.00
CA ILE A 39 -6.04 -6.22 -8.62
C ILE A 39 -4.77 -5.62 -8.05
N LYS A 40 -3.65 -6.33 -8.16
CA LYS A 40 -2.36 -5.78 -7.75
C LYS A 40 -1.97 -4.62 -8.66
N GLN A 41 -1.52 -3.52 -8.08
CA GLN A 41 -0.98 -2.39 -8.83
C GLN A 41 0.30 -2.79 -9.55
N THR A 42 0.46 -2.41 -10.80
CA THR A 42 1.62 -2.70 -11.64
C THR A 42 2.15 -1.43 -12.30
N GLY A 43 3.44 -1.40 -12.58
CA GLY A 43 4.12 -0.26 -13.19
C GLY A 43 4.19 0.96 -12.29
N ALA A 44 4.41 2.13 -12.87
CA ALA A 44 4.34 3.39 -12.13
C ALA A 44 2.87 3.69 -11.76
N TYR A 45 2.66 4.12 -10.51
CA TYR A 45 1.31 4.47 -10.08
C TYR A 45 0.86 5.78 -10.73
N ASP A 46 -0.34 5.75 -11.29
CA ASP A 46 -1.02 6.91 -11.86
C ASP A 46 -2.47 6.96 -11.36
N MET A 47 -2.79 7.95 -10.55
CA MET A 47 -4.11 8.10 -9.96
C MET A 47 -5.20 8.32 -11.02
N VAL A 48 -4.87 8.94 -12.15
CA VAL A 48 -5.85 9.24 -13.21
C VAL A 48 -6.31 7.96 -13.93
N THR A 49 -5.37 7.06 -14.22
CA THR A 49 -5.66 5.82 -14.96
C THR A 49 -5.94 4.64 -14.06
N GLN A 50 -5.33 4.59 -12.88
CA GLN A 50 -5.44 3.45 -11.95
C GLN A 50 -6.39 3.71 -10.77
N GLY A 51 -6.75 4.99 -10.52
CA GLY A 51 -7.64 5.36 -9.43
C GLY A 51 -6.98 5.27 -8.06
N VAL A 52 -7.78 4.97 -7.06
CA VAL A 52 -7.33 4.90 -5.66
C VAL A 52 -6.52 3.64 -5.42
N THR A 53 -5.50 3.73 -4.58
CA THR A 53 -4.68 2.57 -4.18
C THR A 53 -4.77 2.33 -2.68
N PHE A 54 -4.67 1.08 -2.28
CA PHE A 54 -4.68 0.66 -0.88
C PHE A 54 -3.64 -0.42 -0.62
N PRO A 55 -3.02 -0.46 0.57
CA PRO A 55 -2.22 -1.61 0.97
C PRO A 55 -3.09 -2.73 1.54
N VAL A 56 -2.77 -3.96 1.19
CA VAL A 56 -3.41 -5.15 1.74
C VAL A 56 -3.00 -5.31 3.20
N TYR A 57 -3.99 -5.43 4.07
CA TYR A 57 -3.80 -5.60 5.50
C TYR A 57 -3.49 -7.06 5.84
N GLN A 58 -2.61 -7.25 6.83
CA GLN A 58 -2.36 -8.57 7.38
C GLN A 58 -3.43 -8.87 8.44
N ASN A 59 -4.36 -9.74 8.09
CA ASN A 59 -5.33 -10.26 9.04
C ASN A 59 -4.79 -11.57 9.64
N ASN A 60 -4.60 -11.59 10.97
CA ASN A 60 -4.19 -12.80 11.71
C ASN A 60 -5.35 -13.73 12.02
N VAL A 61 -6.55 -13.47 11.55
CA VAL A 61 -7.72 -14.33 11.79
C VAL A 61 -7.72 -15.46 10.77
N THR A 62 -7.10 -16.56 11.16
CA THR A 62 -6.93 -17.74 10.29
C THR A 62 -8.22 -18.48 9.95
N ALA A 63 -9.28 -18.35 10.75
CA ALA A 63 -10.54 -19.03 10.52
C ALA A 63 -11.41 -18.40 9.42
N TYR A 64 -11.21 -17.13 9.13
CA TYR A 64 -11.95 -16.37 8.11
C TYR A 64 -10.98 -15.47 7.34
N ASP A 65 -10.07 -16.08 6.62
CA ASP A 65 -9.26 -15.34 5.67
C ASP A 65 -10.16 -14.85 4.54
N ASN A 66 -10.40 -13.55 4.47
CA ASN A 66 -11.24 -12.95 3.45
C ASN A 66 -10.79 -13.29 2.02
N ARG A 67 -9.50 -13.58 1.84
CA ARG A 67 -8.98 -14.05 0.55
C ARG A 67 -9.56 -15.39 0.12
N VAL A 68 -9.83 -16.27 1.06
CA VAL A 68 -10.50 -17.56 0.77
C VAL A 68 -11.93 -17.36 0.28
N LEU A 69 -12.59 -16.31 0.78
CA LEU A 69 -13.95 -15.95 0.39
C LEU A 69 -14.00 -15.04 -0.84
N GLY A 70 -12.87 -14.80 -1.51
CA GLY A 70 -12.80 -13.86 -2.63
C GLY A 70 -12.75 -12.39 -2.22
N ARG A 71 -12.49 -12.11 -0.95
CA ARG A 71 -12.38 -10.75 -0.40
C ARG A 71 -11.04 -10.56 0.28
N VAL A 72 -10.59 -9.31 0.30
CA VAL A 72 -9.36 -8.90 0.97
C VAL A 72 -9.60 -7.65 1.80
N ASP A 73 -8.97 -7.58 2.95
CA ASP A 73 -8.98 -6.39 3.78
C ASP A 73 -7.84 -5.46 3.37
N VAL A 74 -8.15 -4.19 3.22
CA VAL A 74 -7.19 -3.14 2.89
C VAL A 74 -7.24 -2.04 3.94
N VAL A 75 -6.12 -1.33 4.12
CA VAL A 75 -6.06 -0.17 4.99
C VAL A 75 -6.34 1.08 4.16
N THR A 76 -7.27 1.89 4.61
CA THR A 76 -7.58 3.17 3.98
C THR A 76 -6.90 4.33 4.70
N ALA A 77 -7.05 5.55 4.20
CA ALA A 77 -6.43 6.75 4.77
C ALA A 77 -6.78 6.98 6.26
N ASN A 78 -5.98 7.76 6.96
CA ASN A 78 -6.15 8.11 8.38
C ASN A 78 -6.03 6.93 9.35
N SER A 79 -5.18 5.98 9.05
CA SER A 79 -4.97 4.77 9.85
C SER A 79 -3.75 4.82 10.78
N GLY A 80 -3.18 5.99 11.00
CA GLY A 80 -2.01 6.17 11.84
C GLY A 80 -0.72 5.72 11.16
N VAL A 81 0.24 5.22 11.94
CA VAL A 81 1.53 4.75 11.42
C VAL A 81 1.43 3.29 11.01
N LEU A 82 1.79 3.02 9.79
CA LEU A 82 1.86 1.68 9.21
C LEU A 82 3.32 1.26 9.06
N GLU A 83 3.57 -0.04 9.06
CA GLU A 83 4.90 -0.61 8.86
C GLU A 83 4.83 -1.76 7.85
N THR A 84 5.77 -1.78 6.92
CA THR A 84 5.87 -2.85 5.91
C THR A 84 7.31 -3.26 5.64
N ASP A 85 7.49 -4.50 5.22
CA ASP A 85 8.72 -5.04 4.67
C ASP A 85 8.73 -5.10 3.14
N LYS A 86 7.65 -4.66 2.49
CA LYS A 86 7.51 -4.64 1.04
C LYS A 86 7.70 -3.22 0.50
N PHE A 87 8.86 -2.98 -0.08
CA PHE A 87 9.23 -1.68 -0.66
C PHE A 87 10.30 -1.84 -1.74
N ALA A 88 10.42 -0.84 -2.61
CA ALA A 88 11.48 -0.78 -3.60
C ALA A 88 12.86 -0.75 -2.95
N ALA A 89 13.86 -1.31 -3.61
CA ALA A 89 15.24 -1.42 -3.11
C ALA A 89 15.97 -0.08 -3.11
N VAL A 90 15.52 0.86 -2.26
CA VAL A 90 16.11 2.19 -2.06
C VAL A 90 16.17 2.49 -0.57
N SER A 91 17.01 3.47 -0.19
CA SER A 91 17.02 3.99 1.18
C SER A 91 15.92 5.04 1.35
N PHE A 92 15.16 4.93 2.42
CA PHE A 92 14.11 5.87 2.77
C PHE A 92 14.60 6.84 3.85
N THR A 93 14.26 8.10 3.71
CA THR A 93 14.57 9.13 4.69
C THR A 93 13.28 9.66 5.30
N PRO A 94 13.19 9.82 6.64
CA PRO A 94 12.02 10.39 7.28
C PRO A 94 11.57 11.71 6.64
N GLY A 95 10.28 11.88 6.48
CA GLY A 95 9.66 13.06 5.86
C GLY A 95 9.57 13.03 4.33
N LYS A 96 10.20 12.07 3.66
CA LYS A 96 10.13 11.98 2.19
C LYS A 96 8.79 11.44 1.74
N ALA A 97 8.31 11.97 0.61
CA ALA A 97 7.06 11.56 -0.01
C ALA A 97 7.17 10.16 -0.63
N LEU A 98 6.09 9.42 -0.51
CA LEU A 98 5.97 8.05 -1.02
C LEU A 98 4.97 7.96 -2.15
N THR A 99 5.25 7.08 -3.08
CA THR A 99 4.35 6.61 -4.13
C THR A 99 4.36 5.08 -4.17
N ILE A 100 3.71 4.51 -5.16
CA ILE A 100 3.67 3.07 -5.40
C ILE A 100 4.28 2.77 -6.76
N LYS A 101 5.04 1.69 -6.83
CA LYS A 101 5.54 1.15 -8.09
C LYS A 101 5.56 -0.37 -8.01
N ASP A 102 4.98 -1.01 -9.01
CA ASP A 102 4.89 -2.48 -9.08
C ASP A 102 4.32 -3.13 -7.82
N GLY A 103 3.31 -2.49 -7.23
CA GLY A 103 2.62 -2.98 -6.05
C GLY A 103 3.36 -2.87 -4.73
N VAL A 104 4.45 -2.10 -4.67
CA VAL A 104 5.21 -1.86 -3.44
C VAL A 104 5.49 -0.37 -3.23
N LEU A 105 5.80 0.00 -1.98
CA LEU A 105 6.21 1.37 -1.66
C LEU A 105 7.47 1.77 -2.43
N ALA A 106 7.47 2.98 -2.95
CA ALA A 106 8.61 3.60 -3.60
C ALA A 106 8.70 5.08 -3.22
N LEU A 107 9.86 5.69 -3.43
CA LEU A 107 10.00 7.13 -3.27
C LEU A 107 9.28 7.86 -4.40
N ALA A 108 8.50 8.87 -4.05
CA ALA A 108 7.90 9.75 -5.05
C ALA A 108 8.99 10.58 -5.75
N THR A 109 8.81 10.80 -7.03
CA THR A 109 9.72 11.59 -7.86
C THR A 109 9.09 12.93 -8.20
N ALA A 110 9.91 13.98 -8.22
CA ALA A 110 9.49 15.31 -8.69
C ALA A 110 9.31 15.29 -10.20
N ALA A 111 8.50 16.23 -10.72
CA ALA A 111 8.35 16.43 -12.14
C ALA A 111 9.69 16.83 -12.78
N THR A 112 9.93 16.32 -13.99
CA THR A 112 11.02 16.72 -14.87
C THR A 112 10.43 17.32 -16.15
N GLU A 113 11.27 17.81 -17.06
CA GLU A 113 10.81 18.32 -18.35
C GLU A 113 10.06 17.28 -19.19
N SER A 114 10.40 16.00 -19.01
CA SER A 114 9.85 14.88 -19.80
C SER A 114 8.91 13.96 -19.01
N THR A 115 8.82 14.12 -17.68
CA THR A 115 8.09 13.19 -16.81
C THR A 115 7.29 13.97 -15.76
N ALA A 116 6.02 13.63 -15.61
CA ALA A 116 5.19 14.18 -14.54
C ALA A 116 5.65 13.70 -13.16
N ALA A 117 5.37 14.49 -12.12
CA ALA A 117 5.61 14.07 -10.74
C ALA A 117 4.80 12.81 -10.39
N SER A 118 5.37 11.95 -9.55
CA SER A 118 4.64 10.81 -8.99
C SER A 118 3.49 11.28 -8.09
N PRO A 119 2.33 10.61 -8.12
CA PRO A 119 1.31 10.81 -7.09
C PRO A 119 1.87 10.49 -5.70
N VAL A 120 1.59 11.35 -4.72
CA VAL A 120 2.03 11.15 -3.34
C VAL A 120 0.92 10.45 -2.57
N ILE A 121 1.21 9.26 -2.03
CA ILE A 121 0.25 8.47 -1.24
C ILE A 121 0.49 8.58 0.26
N GLY A 122 1.62 9.09 0.67
CA GLY A 122 2.00 9.21 2.08
C GLY A 122 3.43 9.68 2.26
N PHE A 123 3.92 9.55 3.50
CA PHE A 123 5.26 10.01 3.87
C PHE A 123 5.97 9.00 4.77
N VAL A 124 7.30 8.93 4.63
CA VAL A 124 8.16 8.12 5.49
C VAL A 124 8.18 8.68 6.91
N VAL A 125 7.95 7.84 7.89
CA VAL A 125 8.14 8.15 9.32
C VAL A 125 9.50 7.67 9.79
N LYS A 126 9.83 6.42 9.49
CA LYS A 126 11.09 5.81 9.89
C LYS A 126 11.50 4.72 8.90
N TYR A 127 12.79 4.55 8.74
CA TYR A 127 13.37 3.44 7.97
C TYR A 127 14.40 2.71 8.82
N ASP A 128 14.23 1.42 8.97
CA ASP A 128 15.18 0.54 9.65
C ASP A 128 15.81 -0.39 8.61
N ALA A 129 17.01 -0.03 8.17
CA ALA A 129 17.71 -0.78 7.14
C ALA A 129 18.15 -2.18 7.63
N ALA A 130 18.46 -2.33 8.92
CA ALA A 130 18.88 -3.60 9.49
C ALA A 130 17.73 -4.60 9.56
N LYS A 131 16.55 -4.14 9.92
CA LYS A 131 15.32 -4.96 9.96
C LYS A 131 14.59 -5.03 8.63
N LYS A 132 14.97 -4.21 7.66
CA LYS A 132 14.27 -4.04 6.36
C LYS A 132 12.80 -3.68 6.57
N LEU A 133 12.56 -2.62 7.33
CA LEU A 133 11.21 -2.14 7.65
C LEU A 133 11.09 -0.65 7.37
N VAL A 134 9.98 -0.27 6.76
CA VAL A 134 9.58 1.12 6.54
C VAL A 134 8.33 1.41 7.34
N GLN A 135 8.37 2.46 8.15
CA GLN A 135 7.20 3.02 8.82
C GLN A 135 6.75 4.25 8.06
N PHE A 136 5.47 4.36 7.84
CA PHE A 136 4.89 5.43 7.02
C PHE A 136 3.47 5.79 7.45
N VAL A 137 3.01 6.96 7.01
CA VAL A 137 1.63 7.42 7.15
C VAL A 137 1.01 7.59 5.77
N LEU A 138 -0.27 7.30 5.65
CA LEU A 138 -1.06 7.57 4.44
C LEU A 138 -1.62 8.99 4.48
N ASN A 139 -1.70 9.59 3.31
CA ASN A 139 -2.39 10.86 3.14
C ASN A 139 -3.88 10.75 3.47
#